data_5d8340e2bd665226549a9f63d9d0936a
#
_entry.id   5d8340e2bd665226549a9f63d9d0936a
#
_cell.length_a   1.000
_cell.length_b   1.000
_cell.length_c   1.000
_cell.angle_alpha   90.00
_cell.angle_beta   90.00
_cell.angle_gamma   90.00
#
_symmetry.space_group_name_H-M   'P 1'
#
loop_
_entity.id
_entity.type
_entity.pdbx_description
1 polymer ?
#
loop_
_entity_poly.entity_id
_entity_poly.type
_entity_poly.pdbx_seq_one_letter_code
_entity_poly.pdbx_strand_id
1 'polypeptide(L)'
;MIYEDASDQTRAALQLLQSQKDQLNSPNLKILALPEFVARAQSTRLTRREKETLVEQATLLIDQFYAHLPFKRARYATDPVQHFRLIHAQLDQYPRDLSFHDQMIQAFLRLRDAHTFYGMPAPYRGAFAFLPFRMDCYGEPGKRRFLVTNVLEGFQHERFDVGAEITFWQGMAVERAIEREADHEAGCNPASRFVRGLKRMTKRDLAFSLPPDEHSVVVEYIPRSGGPEQFCIALPWSVATACLPCVKRRSSRSSVNESMAALKHRAGRFGRPGRFA
;
A
#
# COMPACT_ATOMS: atom_id res chain seq x y z
N MET A 1 -15.89 6.62 -28.56
CA MET A 1 -14.85 6.08 -27.66
C MET A 1 -14.80 4.57 -27.87
N ILE A 2 -13.67 4.00 -28.23
CA ILE A 2 -13.49 2.56 -28.47
C ILE A 2 -13.12 1.95 -27.13
N TYR A 3 -13.90 1.00 -26.62
CA TYR A 3 -13.62 0.25 -25.40
C TYR A 3 -12.87 -1.03 -25.75
N GLU A 4 -11.76 -1.27 -25.05
CA GLU A 4 -10.88 -2.42 -25.22
C GLU A 4 -10.73 -3.15 -23.88
N ASP A 5 -10.81 -4.48 -23.90
CA ASP A 5 -10.57 -5.33 -22.71
C ASP A 5 -9.18 -5.98 -22.81
N ALA A 6 -8.32 -5.66 -21.88
CA ALA A 6 -6.94 -6.16 -21.82
C ALA A 6 -6.75 -7.39 -20.90
N SER A 7 -7.82 -8.10 -20.59
CA SER A 7 -7.75 -9.25 -19.67
C SER A 7 -6.85 -10.38 -20.21
N ASP A 8 -6.90 -10.68 -21.50
CA ASP A 8 -6.10 -11.72 -22.10
C ASP A 8 -4.63 -11.34 -22.20
N GLN A 9 -4.32 -10.10 -22.58
CA GLN A 9 -2.95 -9.55 -22.60
C GLN A 9 -2.35 -9.56 -21.19
N THR A 10 -3.13 -9.15 -20.20
CA THR A 10 -2.71 -9.19 -18.79
C THR A 10 -2.44 -10.62 -18.35
N ARG A 11 -3.30 -11.57 -18.69
CA ARG A 11 -3.12 -12.99 -18.36
C ARG A 11 -1.85 -13.57 -18.97
N ALA A 12 -1.57 -13.29 -20.23
CA ALA A 12 -0.34 -13.71 -20.91
C ALA A 12 0.91 -13.19 -20.22
N ALA A 13 0.94 -11.89 -19.87
CA ALA A 13 2.05 -11.28 -19.15
C ALA A 13 2.23 -11.88 -17.74
N LEU A 14 1.14 -12.18 -17.02
CA LEU A 14 1.23 -12.82 -15.70
C LEU A 14 1.75 -14.25 -15.77
N GLN A 15 1.40 -15.01 -16.79
CA GLN A 15 1.94 -16.35 -17.03
C GLN A 15 3.44 -16.31 -17.27
N LEU A 16 3.91 -15.37 -18.12
CA LEU A 16 5.34 -15.15 -18.35
C LEU A 16 6.06 -14.78 -17.04
N LEU A 17 5.57 -13.81 -16.28
CA LEU A 17 6.15 -13.41 -15.00
C LEU A 17 6.20 -14.58 -14.00
N GLN A 18 5.15 -15.41 -13.96
CA GLN A 18 5.11 -16.59 -13.08
C GLN A 18 6.14 -17.66 -13.51
N SER A 19 6.40 -17.81 -14.81
CA SER A 19 7.43 -18.75 -15.31
C SER A 19 8.85 -18.29 -15.00
N GLN A 20 9.08 -16.99 -14.85
CA GLN A 20 10.39 -16.38 -14.58
C GLN A 20 10.71 -16.26 -13.08
N LYS A 21 9.85 -16.73 -12.18
CA LYS A 21 9.97 -16.55 -10.72
C LYS A 21 11.33 -16.93 -10.14
N ASP A 22 11.96 -17.97 -10.68
CA ASP A 22 13.27 -18.44 -10.21
C ASP A 22 14.39 -17.50 -10.67
N GLN A 23 14.28 -16.95 -11.88
CA GLN A 23 15.22 -15.93 -12.41
C GLN A 23 15.11 -14.60 -11.62
N LEU A 24 13.91 -14.32 -11.08
CA LEU A 24 13.67 -13.14 -10.24
C LEU A 24 14.11 -13.34 -8.78
N ASN A 25 14.81 -14.42 -8.44
CA ASN A 25 15.14 -14.80 -7.08
C ASN A 25 13.93 -14.84 -6.14
N SER A 26 12.77 -15.18 -6.67
CA SER A 26 11.48 -15.21 -5.94
C SER A 26 10.74 -16.53 -6.17
N PRO A 27 11.31 -17.68 -5.78
CA PRO A 27 10.74 -19.00 -6.07
C PRO A 27 9.34 -19.19 -5.48
N ASN A 28 9.02 -18.42 -4.44
CA ASN A 28 7.73 -18.45 -3.76
C ASN A 28 6.73 -17.40 -4.26
N LEU A 29 7.06 -16.69 -5.34
CA LEU A 29 6.16 -15.72 -5.95
C LEU A 29 4.90 -16.44 -6.45
N LYS A 30 3.74 -16.00 -5.98
CA LYS A 30 2.42 -16.40 -6.50
C LYS A 30 1.70 -15.16 -6.98
N ILE A 31 1.10 -15.28 -8.15
CA ILE A 31 0.30 -14.21 -8.73
C ILE A 31 -1.13 -14.72 -8.86
N LEU A 32 -2.07 -13.95 -8.35
CA LEU A 32 -3.50 -14.26 -8.30
C LEU A 32 -4.27 -13.09 -8.91
N ALA A 33 -5.45 -13.37 -9.46
CA ALA A 33 -6.41 -12.31 -9.71
C ALA A 33 -6.86 -11.70 -8.37
N LEU A 34 -7.15 -10.40 -8.34
CA LEU A 34 -7.57 -9.72 -7.11
C LEU A 34 -8.77 -10.38 -6.42
N PRO A 35 -9.86 -10.79 -7.12
CA PRO A 35 -10.98 -11.46 -6.47
C PRO A 35 -10.59 -12.75 -5.76
N GLU A 36 -9.71 -13.55 -6.39
CA GLU A 36 -9.22 -14.80 -5.83
C GLU A 36 -8.39 -14.55 -4.55
N PHE A 37 -7.51 -13.55 -4.57
CA PHE A 37 -6.75 -13.17 -3.40
C PHE A 37 -7.67 -12.74 -2.25
N VAL A 38 -8.63 -11.85 -2.52
CA VAL A 38 -9.58 -11.35 -1.50
C VAL A 38 -10.41 -12.49 -0.90
N ALA A 39 -10.91 -13.41 -1.73
CA ALA A 39 -11.66 -14.56 -1.25
C ALA A 39 -10.83 -15.45 -0.31
N ARG A 40 -9.56 -15.71 -0.64
CA ARG A 40 -8.63 -16.47 0.21
C ARG A 40 -8.28 -15.73 1.50
N ALA A 41 -8.07 -14.41 1.42
CA ALA A 41 -7.71 -13.59 2.56
C ALA A 41 -8.82 -13.53 3.63
N GLN A 42 -10.09 -13.64 3.22
CA GLN A 42 -11.24 -13.60 4.12
C GLN A 42 -11.45 -14.92 4.90
N SER A 43 -10.67 -15.96 4.62
CA SER A 43 -10.78 -17.24 5.34
C SER A 43 -10.24 -17.21 6.77
N THR A 44 -9.34 -16.27 7.08
CA THR A 44 -8.82 -16.03 8.44
C THR A 44 -9.59 -14.88 9.09
N ARG A 45 -10.14 -15.12 10.27
CA ARG A 45 -10.91 -14.09 11.01
C ARG A 45 -10.26 -13.81 12.34
N LEU A 46 -10.15 -12.52 12.66
CA LEU A 46 -9.81 -12.06 13.99
C LEU A 46 -11.01 -12.29 14.92
N THR A 47 -10.72 -12.86 16.08
CA THR A 47 -11.70 -12.92 17.16
C THR A 47 -11.98 -11.50 17.70
N ARG A 48 -13.11 -11.31 18.36
CA ARG A 48 -13.42 -10.07 19.04
C ARG A 48 -12.30 -9.66 20.00
N ARG A 49 -11.79 -10.59 20.80
CA ARG A 49 -10.71 -10.33 21.76
C ARG A 49 -9.41 -9.87 21.09
N GLU A 50 -9.08 -10.40 19.94
CA GLU A 50 -7.91 -9.95 19.17
C GLU A 50 -8.11 -8.52 18.65
N LYS A 51 -9.30 -8.18 18.18
CA LYS A 51 -9.64 -6.81 17.78
C LYS A 51 -9.58 -5.84 18.96
N GLU A 52 -10.14 -6.21 20.12
CA GLU A 52 -10.03 -5.45 21.37
C GLU A 52 -8.56 -5.18 21.72
N THR A 53 -7.74 -6.23 21.78
CA THR A 53 -6.31 -6.12 22.10
C THR A 53 -5.58 -5.18 21.14
N LEU A 54 -5.86 -5.26 19.84
CA LEU A 54 -5.23 -4.38 18.84
C LEU A 54 -5.59 -2.91 19.05
N VAL A 55 -6.86 -2.63 19.34
CA VAL A 55 -7.33 -1.24 19.59
C VAL A 55 -6.76 -0.70 20.91
N GLU A 56 -6.74 -1.51 21.97
CA GLU A 56 -6.16 -1.13 23.27
C GLU A 56 -4.68 -0.81 23.14
N GLN A 57 -3.92 -1.66 22.46
CA GLN A 57 -2.49 -1.42 22.18
C GLN A 57 -2.26 -0.16 21.36
N ALA A 58 -3.05 0.05 20.30
CA ALA A 58 -2.96 1.26 19.48
C ALA A 58 -3.28 2.52 20.30
N THR A 59 -4.32 2.45 21.14
CA THR A 59 -4.70 3.55 22.05
C THR A 59 -3.55 3.87 23.00
N LEU A 60 -3.01 2.85 23.67
CA LEU A 60 -1.90 3.03 24.62
C LEU A 60 -0.65 3.63 23.94
N LEU A 61 -0.26 3.11 22.77
CA LEU A 61 0.90 3.59 22.03
C LEU A 61 0.73 5.06 21.61
N ILE A 62 -0.43 5.44 21.12
CA ILE A 62 -0.67 6.81 20.65
C ILE A 62 -0.85 7.77 21.82
N ASP A 63 -1.59 7.39 22.86
CA ASP A 63 -1.87 8.27 24.00
C ASP A 63 -0.65 8.49 24.90
N GLN A 64 0.14 7.44 25.15
CA GLN A 64 1.22 7.49 26.15
C GLN A 64 2.63 7.64 25.55
N PHE A 65 2.84 7.18 24.31
CA PHE A 65 4.20 7.11 23.74
C PHE A 65 4.40 7.98 22.50
N TYR A 66 3.32 8.44 21.84
CA TYR A 66 3.46 9.26 20.65
C TYR A 66 3.68 10.73 21.00
N ALA A 67 4.94 11.13 21.11
CA ALA A 67 5.35 12.46 21.56
C ALA A 67 4.75 13.64 20.75
N HIS A 68 4.39 13.40 19.49
CA HIS A 68 3.83 14.44 18.62
C HIS A 68 2.30 14.58 18.73
N LEU A 69 1.62 13.80 19.57
CA LEU A 69 0.16 13.81 19.67
C LEU A 69 -0.43 15.22 19.91
N PRO A 70 0.06 16.06 20.86
CA PRO A 70 -0.49 17.40 21.08
C PRO A 70 -0.35 18.30 19.83
N PHE A 71 0.79 18.21 19.15
CA PHE A 71 1.03 18.96 17.92
C PHE A 71 0.09 18.51 16.79
N LYS A 72 -0.14 17.18 16.64
CA LYS A 72 -1.02 16.64 15.60
C LYS A 72 -2.48 17.01 15.85
N ARG A 73 -2.93 16.98 17.11
CA ARG A 73 -4.25 17.46 17.50
C ARG A 73 -4.45 18.92 17.10
N ALA A 74 -3.52 19.79 17.47
CA ALA A 74 -3.62 21.22 17.16
C ALA A 74 -3.56 21.54 15.67
N ARG A 75 -2.68 20.82 14.91
CA ARG A 75 -2.45 21.10 13.49
C ARG A 75 -3.54 20.55 12.58
N TYR A 76 -4.12 19.40 12.90
CA TYR A 76 -5.03 18.69 12.00
C TYR A 76 -6.45 18.57 12.55
N ALA A 77 -6.74 19.19 13.69
CA ALA A 77 -8.04 19.09 14.35
C ALA A 77 -8.50 17.62 14.48
N THR A 78 -7.59 16.72 14.86
CA THR A 78 -7.85 15.28 14.95
C THR A 78 -7.58 14.78 16.36
N ASP A 79 -8.37 13.84 16.83
CA ASP A 79 -8.10 13.09 18.05
C ASP A 79 -8.14 11.59 17.78
N PRO A 80 -6.99 10.98 17.45
CA PRO A 80 -6.92 9.55 17.17
C PRO A 80 -7.28 8.69 18.38
N VAL A 81 -7.04 9.16 19.60
CA VAL A 81 -7.39 8.43 20.84
C VAL A 81 -8.91 8.28 20.95
N GLN A 82 -9.66 9.37 20.70
CA GLN A 82 -11.12 9.30 20.64
C GLN A 82 -11.62 8.38 19.53
N HIS A 83 -10.93 8.39 18.38
CA HIS A 83 -11.27 7.50 17.27
C HIS A 83 -11.06 6.03 17.67
N PHE A 84 -9.96 5.66 18.31
CA PHE A 84 -9.74 4.29 18.81
C PHE A 84 -10.79 3.88 19.83
N ARG A 85 -11.19 4.77 20.76
CA ARG A 85 -12.28 4.50 21.71
C ARG A 85 -13.61 4.24 20.99
N LEU A 86 -13.88 4.97 19.91
CA LEU A 86 -15.08 4.74 19.10
C LEU A 86 -15.01 3.38 18.39
N ILE A 87 -13.87 3.04 17.78
CA ILE A 87 -13.66 1.72 17.17
C ILE A 87 -13.90 0.61 18.22
N HIS A 88 -13.33 0.75 19.41
CA HIS A 88 -13.51 -0.22 20.50
C HIS A 88 -14.99 -0.40 20.89
N ALA A 89 -15.73 0.70 21.02
CA ALA A 89 -17.14 0.66 21.34
C ALA A 89 -18.02 0.05 20.24
N GLN A 90 -17.55 0.07 18.99
CA GLN A 90 -18.29 -0.37 17.82
C GLN A 90 -17.77 -1.69 17.19
N LEU A 91 -16.98 -2.48 17.92
CA LEU A 91 -16.34 -3.69 17.36
C LEU A 91 -17.35 -4.68 16.75
N ASP A 92 -18.57 -4.77 17.29
CA ASP A 92 -19.63 -5.63 16.74
C ASP A 92 -20.16 -5.15 15.38
N GLN A 93 -19.93 -3.88 15.04
CA GLN A 93 -20.33 -3.31 13.75
C GLN A 93 -19.32 -3.65 12.63
N TYR A 94 -18.19 -4.26 12.98
CA TYR A 94 -17.17 -4.70 12.03
C TYR A 94 -17.11 -6.23 11.87
N PRO A 95 -18.15 -6.85 11.27
CA PRO A 95 -18.21 -8.31 11.13
C PRO A 95 -17.14 -8.86 10.18
N ARG A 96 -16.64 -8.01 9.26
CA ARG A 96 -15.55 -8.34 8.35
C ARG A 96 -14.25 -7.72 8.86
N ASP A 97 -13.16 -8.49 8.82
CA ASP A 97 -11.85 -7.99 9.27
C ASP A 97 -11.35 -6.82 8.43
N LEU A 98 -11.65 -6.80 7.12
CA LEU A 98 -11.30 -5.67 6.27
C LEU A 98 -11.92 -4.36 6.75
N SER A 99 -13.19 -4.37 7.18
CA SER A 99 -13.85 -3.17 7.72
C SER A 99 -13.17 -2.70 9.02
N PHE A 100 -12.77 -3.62 9.88
CA PHE A 100 -12.00 -3.31 11.08
C PHE A 100 -10.62 -2.74 10.74
N HIS A 101 -9.89 -3.39 9.82
CA HIS A 101 -8.58 -2.92 9.38
C HIS A 101 -8.65 -1.55 8.72
N ASP A 102 -9.71 -1.26 7.94
CA ASP A 102 -9.93 0.06 7.37
C ASP A 102 -10.03 1.13 8.47
N GLN A 103 -10.85 0.92 9.48
CA GLN A 103 -10.97 1.86 10.60
C GLN A 103 -9.62 2.08 11.31
N MET A 104 -8.86 1.02 11.51
CA MET A 104 -7.52 1.14 12.09
C MET A 104 -6.58 1.96 11.19
N ILE A 105 -6.55 1.68 9.89
CA ILE A 105 -5.75 2.46 8.92
C ILE A 105 -6.18 3.94 8.95
N GLN A 106 -7.48 4.24 8.89
CA GLN A 106 -8.00 5.61 8.89
C GLN A 106 -7.63 6.36 10.19
N ALA A 107 -7.65 5.70 11.34
CA ALA A 107 -7.25 6.31 12.60
C ALA A 107 -5.79 6.77 12.58
N PHE A 108 -4.88 5.94 12.04
CA PHE A 108 -3.47 6.29 11.91
C PHE A 108 -3.21 7.33 10.81
N LEU A 109 -3.92 7.27 9.67
CA LEU A 109 -3.78 8.24 8.58
C LEU A 109 -4.09 9.68 9.01
N ARG A 110 -5.01 9.87 9.97
CA ARG A 110 -5.34 11.19 10.54
C ARG A 110 -4.17 11.88 11.23
N LEU A 111 -3.17 11.11 11.70
CA LEU A 111 -1.93 11.67 12.25
C LEU A 111 -1.09 12.39 11.20
N ARG A 112 -1.30 12.14 9.93
CA ARG A 112 -0.46 12.68 8.83
C ARG A 112 1.04 12.50 9.13
N ASP A 113 1.41 11.31 9.59
CA ASP A 113 2.77 10.92 9.93
C ASP A 113 3.17 9.68 9.12
N ALA A 114 4.23 9.79 8.32
CA ALA A 114 4.71 8.71 7.48
C ALA A 114 5.43 7.58 8.25
N HIS A 115 5.75 7.80 9.53
CA HIS A 115 6.46 6.84 10.36
C HIS A 115 5.56 6.13 11.39
N THR A 116 4.29 6.56 11.46
CA THR A 116 3.31 6.00 12.40
C THR A 116 2.09 5.50 11.64
N PHE A 117 1.96 4.20 11.51
CA PHE A 117 0.96 3.54 10.68
C PHE A 117 0.46 2.24 11.30
N TYR A 118 -0.69 1.79 10.83
CA TYR A 118 -1.20 0.45 11.10
C TYR A 118 -0.75 -0.50 10.00
N GLY A 119 -0.06 -1.59 10.38
CA GLY A 119 0.36 -2.64 9.46
C GLY A 119 -0.66 -3.77 9.38
N MET A 120 -1.13 -4.07 8.18
CA MET A 120 -2.04 -5.19 7.94
C MET A 120 -1.37 -6.53 8.26
N PRO A 121 -2.10 -7.50 8.86
CA PRO A 121 -1.56 -8.84 9.13
C PRO A 121 -1.43 -9.68 7.84
N ALA A 122 -0.89 -10.89 7.94
CA ALA A 122 -1.02 -11.89 6.90
C ALA A 122 -2.52 -12.16 6.62
N PRO A 123 -2.93 -12.38 5.36
CA PRO A 123 -2.09 -12.57 4.18
C PRO A 123 -1.74 -11.27 3.43
N TYR A 124 -2.17 -10.10 3.93
CA TYR A 124 -1.93 -8.80 3.28
C TYR A 124 -0.46 -8.38 3.36
N ARG A 125 0.19 -8.66 4.50
CA ARG A 125 1.63 -8.41 4.66
C ARG A 125 2.45 -9.22 3.67
N GLY A 126 3.26 -8.53 2.86
CA GLY A 126 4.07 -9.14 1.81
C GLY A 126 3.32 -9.38 0.50
N ALA A 127 2.09 -8.90 0.39
CA ALA A 127 1.32 -8.88 -0.83
C ALA A 127 1.25 -7.46 -1.41
N PHE A 128 1.20 -7.34 -2.73
CA PHE A 128 0.94 -6.08 -3.40
C PHE A 128 0.00 -6.28 -4.59
N ALA A 129 -0.98 -5.42 -4.72
CA ALA A 129 -1.84 -5.35 -5.89
C ALA A 129 -1.15 -4.49 -6.96
N PHE A 130 -1.28 -4.88 -8.24
CA PHE A 130 -0.66 -4.15 -9.34
C PHE A 130 -1.46 -4.28 -10.63
N LEU A 131 -1.30 -3.27 -11.47
CA LEU A 131 -1.74 -3.26 -12.87
C LEU A 131 -0.58 -3.57 -13.80
N PRO A 132 -0.83 -4.00 -15.06
CA PRO A 132 0.24 -4.40 -15.97
C PRO A 132 1.04 -3.22 -16.54
N PHE A 133 0.95 -2.05 -15.93
CA PHE A 133 1.71 -0.86 -16.37
C PHE A 133 2.11 0.04 -15.20
N ARG A 134 3.00 0.96 -15.50
CA ARG A 134 3.39 2.08 -14.62
C ARG A 134 3.24 3.38 -15.37
N MET A 135 2.94 4.43 -14.64
CA MET A 135 2.88 5.79 -15.19
C MET A 135 3.67 6.76 -14.31
N ASP A 136 4.14 7.83 -14.92
CA ASP A 136 4.75 8.98 -14.24
C ASP A 136 4.15 10.28 -14.76
N CYS A 137 4.34 11.37 -14.03
CA CYS A 137 3.84 12.69 -14.40
C CYS A 137 4.97 13.63 -14.81
N TYR A 138 4.68 14.48 -15.78
CA TYR A 138 5.57 15.52 -16.32
C TYR A 138 4.84 16.86 -16.36
N GLY A 139 5.56 17.94 -16.10
CA GLY A 139 5.00 19.31 -16.12
C GLY A 139 4.61 19.84 -14.75
N GLU A 140 4.15 21.08 -14.74
CA GLU A 140 3.76 21.81 -13.53
C GLU A 140 2.32 21.47 -13.09
N PRO A 141 1.98 21.68 -11.82
CA PRO A 141 0.62 21.47 -11.31
C PRO A 141 -0.43 22.17 -12.17
N GLY A 142 -1.52 21.42 -12.49
CA GLY A 142 -2.60 21.89 -13.36
C GLY A 142 -2.32 21.82 -14.87
N LYS A 143 -1.07 21.47 -15.26
CA LYS A 143 -0.64 21.21 -16.65
C LYS A 143 0.14 19.91 -16.77
N ARG A 144 -0.03 19.02 -15.81
CA ARG A 144 0.66 17.72 -15.81
C ARG A 144 0.12 16.81 -16.90
N ARG A 145 1.05 16.06 -17.49
CA ARG A 145 0.74 14.95 -18.38
C ARG A 145 1.17 13.65 -17.68
N PHE A 146 0.39 12.61 -17.85
CA PHE A 146 0.59 11.33 -17.20
C PHE A 146 0.85 10.28 -18.25
N LEU A 147 2.11 9.88 -18.37
CA LEU A 147 2.57 8.98 -19.43
C LEU A 147 2.81 7.59 -18.88
N VAL A 148 2.42 6.57 -19.63
CA VAL A 148 2.85 5.19 -19.38
C VAL A 148 4.36 5.13 -19.55
N THR A 149 5.08 4.74 -18.49
CA THR A 149 6.54 4.65 -18.50
C THR A 149 7.06 3.23 -18.66
N ASN A 150 6.27 2.25 -18.24
CA ASN A 150 6.59 0.84 -18.33
C ASN A 150 5.31 0.04 -18.51
N VAL A 151 5.39 -1.03 -19.26
CA VAL A 151 4.40 -2.10 -19.31
C VAL A 151 5.04 -3.40 -18.80
N LEU A 152 4.22 -4.30 -18.28
CA LEU A 152 4.68 -5.60 -17.81
C LEU A 152 5.21 -6.41 -19.00
N GLU A 153 6.33 -7.09 -18.82
CA GLU A 153 6.88 -7.96 -19.87
C GLU A 153 5.83 -9.00 -20.29
N GLY A 154 5.67 -9.17 -21.61
CA GLY A 154 4.63 -10.03 -22.18
C GLY A 154 3.24 -9.39 -22.29
N PHE A 155 3.02 -8.20 -21.74
CA PHE A 155 1.81 -7.42 -22.02
C PHE A 155 1.97 -6.75 -23.38
N GLN A 156 1.15 -7.15 -24.35
CA GLN A 156 1.17 -6.63 -25.72
C GLN A 156 -0.21 -6.10 -26.07
N HIS A 157 -0.29 -4.83 -26.43
CA HIS A 157 -1.49 -4.19 -26.88
C HIS A 157 -1.17 -3.19 -28.01
N GLU A 158 -2.00 -3.17 -29.04
CA GLU A 158 -1.72 -2.41 -30.25
C GLU A 158 -1.50 -0.91 -30.01
N ARG A 159 -2.28 -0.32 -29.11
CA ARG A 159 -2.33 1.13 -28.87
C ARG A 159 -1.91 1.54 -27.48
N PHE A 160 -1.98 0.63 -26.49
CA PHE A 160 -1.64 0.92 -25.10
C PHE A 160 -0.24 0.40 -24.78
N ASP A 161 0.75 1.28 -24.85
CA ASP A 161 2.15 0.97 -24.63
C ASP A 161 2.88 2.16 -23.99
N VAL A 162 4.16 2.02 -23.76
CA VAL A 162 5.05 3.08 -23.24
C VAL A 162 4.93 4.35 -24.08
N GLY A 163 4.66 5.47 -23.42
CA GLY A 163 4.42 6.77 -24.04
C GLY A 163 2.94 7.09 -24.30
N ALA A 164 2.01 6.15 -24.08
CA ALA A 164 0.58 6.49 -24.06
C ALA A 164 0.28 7.47 -22.93
N GLU A 165 -0.55 8.47 -23.18
CA GLU A 165 -0.97 9.48 -22.20
C GLU A 165 -2.30 9.12 -21.56
N ILE A 166 -2.31 8.94 -20.24
CA ILE A 166 -3.54 8.70 -19.47
C ILE A 166 -4.22 10.03 -19.22
N THR A 167 -5.49 10.15 -19.63
CA THR A 167 -6.28 11.36 -19.47
C THR A 167 -7.34 11.24 -18.39
N PHE A 168 -8.04 10.08 -18.32
CA PHE A 168 -9.04 9.80 -17.29
C PHE A 168 -8.81 8.44 -16.65
N TRP A 169 -9.24 8.34 -15.40
CA TRP A 169 -9.21 7.14 -14.57
C TRP A 169 -10.60 6.91 -13.99
N GLN A 170 -11.27 5.82 -14.36
CA GLN A 170 -12.64 5.54 -13.97
C GLN A 170 -13.60 6.73 -14.24
N GLY A 171 -13.43 7.39 -15.40
CA GLY A 171 -14.24 8.55 -15.80
C GLY A 171 -13.88 9.86 -15.10
N MET A 172 -12.88 9.89 -14.20
CA MET A 172 -12.39 11.09 -13.54
C MET A 172 -11.08 11.54 -14.20
N ALA A 173 -10.88 12.85 -14.37
CA ALA A 173 -9.58 13.38 -14.80
C ALA A 173 -8.45 12.81 -13.94
N VAL A 174 -7.39 12.28 -14.57
CA VAL A 174 -6.37 11.46 -13.89
C VAL A 174 -5.66 12.21 -12.78
N GLU A 175 -5.36 13.51 -12.93
CA GLU A 175 -4.74 14.32 -11.87
C GLU A 175 -5.64 14.36 -10.63
N ARG A 176 -6.95 14.52 -10.82
CA ARG A 176 -7.93 14.52 -9.73
C ARG A 176 -8.06 13.13 -9.06
N ALA A 177 -7.99 12.06 -9.83
CA ALA A 177 -8.00 10.70 -9.29
C ALA A 177 -6.76 10.46 -8.42
N ILE A 178 -5.58 10.94 -8.85
CA ILE A 178 -4.33 10.85 -8.07
C ILE A 178 -4.42 11.67 -6.78
N GLU A 179 -5.00 12.88 -6.80
CA GLU A 179 -5.21 13.68 -5.60
C GLU A 179 -6.07 12.93 -4.57
N ARG A 180 -7.12 12.25 -5.01
CA ARG A 180 -7.95 11.41 -4.13
C ARG A 180 -7.16 10.23 -3.55
N GLU A 181 -6.37 9.54 -4.36
CA GLU A 181 -5.50 8.47 -3.86
C GLU A 181 -4.43 9.01 -2.88
N ALA A 182 -3.94 10.24 -3.10
CA ALA A 182 -2.99 10.90 -2.21
C ALA A 182 -3.55 11.15 -0.79
N ASP A 183 -4.86 11.23 -0.62
CA ASP A 183 -5.49 11.35 0.69
C ASP A 183 -5.39 10.07 1.53
N HIS A 184 -5.23 8.92 0.89
CA HIS A 184 -4.94 7.64 1.53
C HIS A 184 -3.44 7.46 1.87
N GLU A 185 -2.61 8.47 1.60
CA GLU A 185 -1.19 8.43 1.91
C GLU A 185 -0.87 9.18 3.21
N ALA A 186 -0.05 8.55 4.06
CA ALA A 186 0.45 9.17 5.28
C ALA A 186 1.43 10.32 5.00
N GLY A 187 1.67 11.17 5.98
CA GLY A 187 2.62 12.28 5.91
C GLY A 187 1.97 13.64 5.69
N CYS A 188 2.71 14.68 6.11
CA CYS A 188 2.20 16.06 6.15
C CYS A 188 2.42 16.83 4.84
N ASN A 189 3.39 16.42 4.00
CA ASN A 189 3.73 17.12 2.77
C ASN A 189 2.80 16.71 1.61
N PRO A 190 1.97 17.64 1.07
CA PRO A 190 1.04 17.33 -0.02
C PRO A 190 1.73 16.84 -1.31
N ALA A 191 2.85 17.45 -1.70
CA ALA A 191 3.59 17.05 -2.90
C ALA A 191 4.13 15.61 -2.77
N SER A 192 4.66 15.25 -1.59
CA SER A 192 5.10 13.89 -1.31
C SER A 192 3.94 12.88 -1.32
N ARG A 193 2.77 13.27 -0.81
CA ARG A 193 1.56 12.43 -0.88
C ARG A 193 1.09 12.26 -2.32
N PHE A 194 1.11 13.32 -3.13
CA PHE A 194 0.76 13.24 -4.55
C PHE A 194 1.63 12.22 -5.30
N VAL A 195 2.97 12.27 -5.12
CA VAL A 195 3.89 11.31 -5.75
C VAL A 195 3.62 9.87 -5.29
N ARG A 196 3.28 9.67 -4.01
CA ARG A 196 2.90 8.34 -3.52
C ARG A 196 1.53 7.91 -4.02
N GLY A 197 0.57 8.82 -4.08
CA GLY A 197 -0.75 8.60 -4.69
C GLY A 197 -0.62 8.17 -6.14
N LEU A 198 0.21 8.87 -6.93
CA LEU A 198 0.52 8.49 -8.31
C LEU A 198 1.04 7.04 -8.42
N LYS A 199 1.99 6.67 -7.58
CA LYS A 199 2.51 5.28 -7.57
C LYS A 199 1.44 4.27 -7.15
N ARG A 200 0.57 4.67 -6.23
CA ARG A 200 -0.51 3.85 -5.71
C ARG A 200 -1.59 3.55 -6.76
N MET A 201 -1.78 4.43 -7.76
CA MET A 201 -2.71 4.19 -8.87
C MET A 201 -2.45 2.83 -9.55
N THR A 202 -1.18 2.45 -9.71
CA THR A 202 -0.80 1.23 -10.44
C THR A 202 -0.16 0.14 -9.58
N LYS A 203 0.19 0.45 -8.31
CA LYS A 203 0.73 -0.53 -7.36
C LYS A 203 0.38 -0.15 -5.93
N ARG A 204 -0.30 -1.05 -5.21
CA ARG A 204 -0.67 -0.89 -3.79
C ARG A 204 0.04 -1.95 -2.94
N ASP A 205 0.80 -1.51 -1.93
CA ASP A 205 1.34 -2.41 -0.91
C ASP A 205 0.23 -2.72 0.11
N LEU A 206 -0.22 -3.97 0.12
CA LEU A 206 -1.33 -4.39 0.97
C LEU A 206 -0.95 -4.52 2.45
N ALA A 207 0.33 -4.39 2.79
CA ALA A 207 0.74 -4.25 4.19
C ALA A 207 0.28 -2.93 4.82
N PHE A 208 0.03 -1.88 4.01
CA PHE A 208 -0.28 -0.53 4.48
C PHE A 208 -1.57 0.04 3.89
N SER A 209 -2.26 -0.73 3.07
CA SER A 209 -3.49 -0.30 2.41
C SER A 209 -4.46 -1.45 2.22
N LEU A 210 -5.73 -1.12 2.10
CA LEU A 210 -6.74 -2.08 1.67
C LEU A 210 -6.48 -2.52 0.22
N PRO A 211 -6.89 -3.74 -0.15
CA PRO A 211 -7.00 -4.13 -1.55
C PRO A 211 -7.82 -3.13 -2.35
N PRO A 212 -7.60 -3.00 -3.66
CA PRO A 212 -8.53 -2.28 -4.53
C PRO A 212 -9.97 -2.80 -4.34
N ASP A 213 -10.93 -1.92 -4.42
CA ASP A 213 -12.36 -2.21 -4.27
C ASP A 213 -13.05 -2.54 -5.60
N GLU A 214 -12.35 -2.35 -6.72
CA GLU A 214 -12.75 -2.77 -8.05
C GLU A 214 -11.85 -3.88 -8.62
N HIS A 215 -12.43 -4.78 -9.43
CA HIS A 215 -11.68 -5.89 -10.04
C HIS A 215 -10.75 -5.41 -11.17
N SER A 216 -11.13 -4.36 -11.86
CA SER A 216 -10.38 -3.74 -12.94
C SER A 216 -10.55 -2.23 -12.92
N VAL A 217 -9.61 -1.53 -13.50
CA VAL A 217 -9.73 -0.09 -13.76
C VAL A 217 -9.96 0.15 -15.22
N VAL A 218 -10.77 1.15 -15.52
CA VAL A 218 -10.96 1.66 -16.88
C VAL A 218 -10.20 2.96 -16.99
N VAL A 219 -9.25 3.03 -17.93
CA VAL A 219 -8.48 4.25 -18.21
C VAL A 219 -8.75 4.73 -19.61
N GLU A 220 -8.88 6.05 -19.74
CA GLU A 220 -8.91 6.69 -21.06
C GLU A 220 -7.52 7.21 -21.37
N TYR A 221 -7.09 7.03 -22.61
CA TYR A 221 -5.74 7.35 -23.00
C TYR A 221 -5.64 7.82 -24.45
N ILE A 222 -4.57 8.54 -24.74
CA ILE A 222 -4.13 8.90 -26.10
C ILE A 222 -2.90 8.05 -26.41
N PRO A 223 -2.87 7.28 -27.51
CA PRO A 223 -1.72 6.48 -27.91
C PRO A 223 -0.48 7.34 -28.15
N ARG A 224 0.70 6.73 -28.01
CA ARG A 224 1.98 7.40 -28.29
C ARG A 224 2.06 7.96 -29.73
N SER A 225 1.44 7.32 -30.68
CA SER A 225 1.35 7.80 -32.07
C SER A 225 0.69 9.18 -32.19
N GLY A 226 0.01 9.64 -31.13
CA GLY A 226 -0.73 10.89 -31.13
C GLY A 226 -2.02 10.79 -31.95
N GLY A 227 -2.70 11.91 -32.06
CA GLY A 227 -3.95 12.03 -32.78
C GLY A 227 -5.07 12.52 -31.86
N PRO A 228 -6.20 12.93 -32.41
CA PRO A 228 -7.33 13.44 -31.63
C PRO A 228 -8.15 12.32 -30.98
N GLU A 229 -7.89 11.06 -31.31
CA GLU A 229 -8.67 9.93 -30.83
C GLU A 229 -8.26 9.50 -29.41
N GLN A 230 -9.26 9.41 -28.55
CA GLN A 230 -9.13 8.81 -27.23
C GLN A 230 -9.68 7.39 -27.25
N PHE A 231 -8.96 6.51 -26.59
CA PHE A 231 -9.31 5.12 -26.40
C PHE A 231 -9.58 4.85 -24.93
N CYS A 232 -10.29 3.77 -24.66
CA CYS A 232 -10.66 3.34 -23.33
C CYS A 232 -10.26 1.88 -23.15
N ILE A 233 -9.48 1.56 -22.11
CA ILE A 233 -9.00 0.20 -21.87
C ILE A 233 -9.33 -0.22 -20.42
N ALA A 234 -9.86 -1.45 -20.27
CA ALA A 234 -10.05 -2.07 -18.98
C ALA A 234 -8.86 -2.96 -18.62
N LEU A 235 -8.30 -2.74 -17.45
CA LEU A 235 -7.09 -3.40 -16.95
C LEU A 235 -7.38 -4.08 -15.61
N PRO A 236 -7.32 -5.41 -15.52
CA PRO A 236 -7.63 -6.13 -14.29
C PRO A 236 -6.49 -5.99 -13.26
N TRP A 237 -6.86 -5.86 -11.99
CA TRP A 237 -5.94 -5.93 -10.89
C TRP A 237 -5.45 -7.36 -10.64
N SER A 238 -4.16 -7.47 -10.41
CA SER A 238 -3.49 -8.70 -10.00
C SER A 238 -2.81 -8.50 -8.65
N VAL A 239 -2.65 -9.59 -7.89
CA VAL A 239 -1.95 -9.56 -6.61
C VAL A 239 -0.76 -10.51 -6.66
N ALA A 240 0.41 -9.99 -6.40
CA ALA A 240 1.61 -10.79 -6.17
C ALA A 240 1.79 -10.97 -4.66
N THR A 241 2.00 -12.22 -4.26
CA THR A 241 2.35 -12.60 -2.89
C THR A 241 3.72 -13.23 -2.90
N ALA A 242 4.66 -12.68 -2.11
CA ALA A 242 5.82 -13.47 -1.71
C ALA A 242 5.32 -14.47 -0.67
N CYS A 243 5.40 -15.75 -0.94
CA CYS A 243 5.23 -16.75 0.10
C CYS A 243 6.40 -16.55 1.07
N LEU A 244 6.16 -15.79 2.14
CA LEU A 244 7.09 -15.77 3.25
C LEU A 244 7.26 -17.22 3.69
N PRO A 245 8.48 -17.79 3.73
CA PRO A 245 8.68 -19.09 4.30
C PRO A 245 8.00 -19.06 5.66
N CYS A 246 7.14 -20.05 5.91
CA CYS A 246 6.48 -20.20 7.20
C CYS A 246 7.58 -20.16 8.24
N VAL A 247 7.75 -19.02 8.92
CA VAL A 247 8.71 -18.90 10.01
C VAL A 247 8.16 -19.83 11.06
N LYS A 248 8.69 -21.09 11.08
CA LYS A 248 8.51 -21.96 12.23
C LYS A 248 8.85 -21.10 13.42
N ARG A 249 7.88 -20.86 14.30
CA ARG A 249 8.09 -20.19 15.57
C ARG A 249 9.26 -20.90 16.27
N ARG A 250 10.47 -20.42 16.05
CA ARG A 250 11.55 -20.67 16.99
C ARG A 250 11.12 -19.97 18.26
N SER A 251 10.94 -20.76 19.31
CA SER A 251 10.64 -20.27 20.63
C SER A 251 11.68 -19.20 20.99
N SER A 252 11.21 -17.95 21.07
CA SER A 252 12.05 -16.76 21.24
C SER A 252 12.52 -16.59 22.67
N ARG A 253 13.17 -17.61 23.26
CA ARG A 253 13.84 -17.46 24.55
C ARG A 253 15.34 -17.23 24.46
N SER A 254 16.00 -17.42 23.30
CA SER A 254 17.45 -17.23 23.18
C SER A 254 17.89 -15.91 22.52
N SER A 255 17.09 -15.30 21.63
CA SER A 255 17.54 -14.13 20.86
C SER A 255 17.52 -12.79 21.63
N VAL A 256 16.70 -12.68 22.67
CA VAL A 256 16.66 -11.46 23.50
C VAL A 256 17.90 -11.34 24.39
N ASN A 257 18.43 -12.47 24.86
CA ASN A 257 19.65 -12.47 25.71
C ASN A 257 20.91 -12.16 24.91
N GLU A 258 21.03 -12.58 23.65
CA GLU A 258 22.20 -12.28 22.81
C GLU A 258 22.23 -10.80 22.35
N SER A 259 21.08 -10.21 22.06
CA SER A 259 21.00 -8.79 21.71
C SER A 259 21.30 -7.86 22.90
N MET A 260 20.92 -8.25 24.11
CA MET A 260 21.23 -7.49 25.34
C MET A 260 22.71 -7.64 25.73
N ALA A 261 23.34 -8.79 25.47
CA ALA A 261 24.77 -8.98 25.70
C ALA A 261 25.63 -8.15 24.74
N ALA A 262 25.25 -8.06 23.47
CA ALA A 262 25.93 -7.25 22.46
C ALA A 262 25.83 -5.72 22.73
N LEU A 263 24.71 -5.25 23.29
CA LEU A 263 24.55 -3.86 23.70
C LEU A 263 25.41 -3.49 24.93
N LYS A 264 25.57 -4.39 25.91
CA LYS A 264 26.42 -4.16 27.05
C LYS A 264 27.92 -4.11 26.69
N HIS A 265 28.37 -4.87 25.69
CA HIS A 265 29.77 -4.83 25.24
C HIS A 265 30.14 -3.56 24.45
N ARG A 266 29.17 -2.87 23.83
CA ARG A 266 29.40 -1.60 23.14
C ARG A 266 29.39 -0.37 24.06
N ALA A 267 28.70 -0.41 25.19
CA ALA A 267 28.64 0.69 26.15
C ALA A 267 29.94 0.82 27.02
N GLY A 268 30.79 -0.18 27.02
CA GLY A 268 32.05 -0.19 27.82
C GLY A 268 33.27 0.52 27.21
N ARG A 269 33.14 1.15 26.01
CA ARG A 269 34.28 1.79 25.31
C ARG A 269 34.21 3.31 25.19
N PHE A 270 33.42 4.02 25.99
CA PHE A 270 33.56 5.46 26.10
C PHE A 270 34.43 5.82 27.28
N GLY A 271 35.65 6.26 26.96
CA GLY A 271 36.69 6.67 27.92
C GLY A 271 36.21 7.82 28.80
N ARG A 272 36.76 7.86 30.02
CA ARG A 272 36.56 8.90 31.03
C ARG A 272 36.96 10.29 30.47
N PRO A 273 36.19 11.36 30.73
CA PRO A 273 36.64 12.71 30.40
C PRO A 273 37.81 13.11 31.32
N GLY A 274 38.92 13.56 30.70
CA GLY A 274 40.07 14.11 31.38
C GLY A 274 39.68 15.39 32.11
N ARG A 275 40.21 15.55 33.32
CA ARG A 275 40.19 16.83 34.08
C ARG A 275 41.08 17.84 33.37
N PHE A 276 40.52 18.98 33.06
CA PHE A 276 41.32 20.18 32.75
C PHE A 276 41.58 20.93 34.05
N ALA A 277 42.85 21.29 34.22
CA ALA A 277 43.34 22.18 35.25
C ALA A 277 43.08 23.62 34.83
#